data_d95a099d5d9ca426127e87aa1204028c
#
_entry.id   d95a099d5d9ca426127e87aa1204028c
#
_cell.length_a   1.000
_cell.length_b   1.000
_cell.length_c   1.000
_cell.angle_alpha   90.00
_cell.angle_beta   90.00
_cell.angle_gamma   90.00
#
_symmetry.space_group_name_H-M   'P 1'
#
loop_
_entity.id
_entity.type
_entity.pdbx_description
1 polymer ?
#
loop_
_entity_poly.entity_id
_entity_poly.type
_entity_poly.pdbx_seq_one_letter_code
_entity_poly.pdbx_strand_id
1 'polypeptide(L)'
;MAVLRLITSSNRVACTAGAGARLRMSNEGMTVKQVRDARPRGFFRLWTLAICILVLVCTFLAPGSRAQDGGDPVAVSERIKVRNAELYVEIRGPARSAPLLLWLHGGPGGPERPLFRYFNSDLERHFLVAYLDQRGTGRSFDRTADPARLTVAQHLEDLETVISYLRRAYAKEKIYLVGHSWGTVLGLLHAKAHPETVAALICVAPVVSFSDQQRRAYAFDLAEAKRRGETGTLEELRKLGEPPYETVDKVNALERITTRYGGVDFEPRNRTAIVVHGVLLGLATLWEIPGFIEGLHVTQRAMHAELLGVDMRKQVSALEVPFFFFLGRHDRHVDAKLAASYFETLRGPMKVLHWFERSAHNVPFDEARLFNERVVQSIQSIKARSAQ
;
A
#
# COMPACT_ATOMS: atom_id res chain seq x y z
N MET A 1 3.62 5.62 2.98
CA MET A 1 4.55 6.72 2.62
C MET A 1 4.91 6.83 1.15
N ALA A 2 4.69 5.79 0.36
CA ALA A 2 4.96 5.81 -1.08
C ALA A 2 4.18 6.85 -1.89
N VAL A 3 2.97 7.16 -1.51
CA VAL A 3 2.06 8.10 -2.23
C VAL A 3 2.32 9.57 -1.87
N LEU A 4 2.92 9.85 -0.71
CA LEU A 4 2.95 11.18 -0.13
C LEU A 4 4.01 12.15 -0.68
N ARG A 5 5.09 11.65 -1.31
CA ARG A 5 6.21 12.50 -1.75
C ARG A 5 6.02 13.21 -3.08
N LEU A 6 4.92 12.99 -3.75
CA LEU A 6 4.69 13.50 -5.09
C LEU A 6 4.28 14.97 -5.17
N ILE A 7 3.83 15.56 -4.07
CA ILE A 7 3.25 16.91 -4.09
C ILE A 7 4.20 17.99 -3.52
N THR A 8 5.28 17.62 -2.81
CA THR A 8 6.11 18.61 -2.09
C THR A 8 7.52 18.88 -2.63
N SER A 9 7.98 18.20 -3.69
CA SER A 9 9.27 18.51 -4.33
C SER A 9 9.11 19.46 -5.52
N SER A 10 8.75 20.69 -5.26
CA SER A 10 8.96 21.80 -6.19
C SER A 10 10.45 22.13 -6.20
N ASN A 11 11.15 21.75 -7.26
CA ASN A 11 12.52 22.12 -7.54
C ASN A 11 12.65 23.64 -7.61
N ARG A 12 13.25 24.25 -6.61
CA ARG A 12 13.88 25.57 -6.78
C ARG A 12 15.20 25.36 -7.52
N VAL A 13 15.18 25.62 -8.82
CA VAL A 13 16.40 25.83 -9.58
C VAL A 13 16.91 27.21 -9.20
N ALA A 14 18.00 27.25 -8.45
CA ALA A 14 18.74 28.49 -8.20
C ALA A 14 19.56 28.84 -9.46
N CYS A 15 19.09 29.82 -10.20
CA CYS A 15 19.94 30.50 -11.21
C CYS A 15 20.93 31.41 -10.49
N THR A 16 22.19 31.02 -10.47
CA THR A 16 23.29 31.92 -10.16
C THR A 16 23.54 32.84 -11.37
N ALA A 17 23.23 34.11 -11.22
CA ALA A 17 23.59 35.13 -12.18
C ALA A 17 25.05 35.55 -11.95
N GLY A 18 25.89 35.36 -12.95
CA GLY A 18 27.23 35.91 -13.05
C GLY A 18 27.27 37.13 -14.00
N ALA A 19 27.80 38.21 -13.44
CA ALA A 19 28.53 39.31 -14.06
C ALA A 19 28.09 40.00 -15.37
N GLY A 20 27.62 41.22 -15.24
CA GLY A 20 28.17 42.42 -15.84
C GLY A 20 28.18 42.59 -17.36
N ALA A 21 27.22 43.39 -17.90
CA ALA A 21 27.45 44.26 -19.02
C ALA A 21 26.47 45.44 -18.98
N ARG A 22 27.00 46.66 -18.83
CA ARG A 22 26.25 47.91 -19.04
C ARG A 22 26.09 48.13 -20.54
N LEU A 23 24.87 48.41 -21.00
CA LEU A 23 24.64 49.00 -22.31
C LEU A 23 23.71 50.21 -22.18
N ARG A 24 24.18 51.31 -22.80
CA ARG A 24 23.54 52.63 -22.86
C ARG A 24 22.24 52.59 -23.65
N MET A 25 21.27 53.34 -23.18
CA MET A 25 20.06 53.69 -23.95
C MET A 25 20.39 54.75 -25.00
N SER A 26 19.92 54.52 -26.20
CA SER A 26 19.66 55.61 -27.19
C SER A 26 18.22 55.45 -27.65
N ASN A 27 17.46 56.55 -27.51
CA ASN A 27 16.15 56.76 -28.05
C ASN A 27 16.21 56.83 -29.57
N GLU A 28 15.46 55.98 -30.27
CA GLU A 28 14.87 56.33 -31.56
C GLU A 28 13.61 55.49 -31.82
N GLY A 29 12.54 56.14 -32.26
CA GLY A 29 11.23 55.59 -32.38
C GLY A 29 11.08 54.61 -33.55
N MET A 30 10.26 53.58 -33.29
CA MET A 30 9.78 52.72 -34.38
C MET A 30 8.28 52.41 -34.19
N THR A 31 7.53 52.81 -35.19
CA THR A 31 6.07 52.62 -35.37
C THR A 31 5.70 51.18 -35.36
N VAL A 32 4.73 50.81 -34.52
CA VAL A 32 4.14 49.48 -34.45
C VAL A 32 3.23 49.22 -35.66
N LYS A 33 3.66 48.38 -36.59
CA LYS A 33 2.77 47.78 -37.60
C LYS A 33 2.06 46.59 -36.96
N GLN A 34 0.73 46.68 -36.92
CA GLN A 34 -0.14 45.55 -36.55
C GLN A 34 0.05 44.37 -37.53
N VAL A 35 0.63 43.30 -37.07
CA VAL A 35 0.59 42.00 -37.75
C VAL A 35 -0.66 41.28 -37.28
N ARG A 36 -1.64 41.10 -38.17
CA ARG A 36 -2.84 40.30 -37.97
C ARG A 36 -2.41 38.82 -37.91
N ASP A 37 -2.46 38.22 -36.74
CA ASP A 37 -2.36 36.76 -36.56
C ASP A 37 -3.53 36.04 -37.20
N ALA A 38 -3.33 35.42 -38.33
CA ALA A 38 -4.21 34.46 -38.93
C ALA A 38 -3.98 33.08 -38.28
N ARG A 39 -4.72 32.76 -37.21
CA ARG A 39 -4.72 31.40 -36.62
C ARG A 39 -5.54 30.47 -37.52
N PRO A 40 -5.00 29.34 -37.98
CA PRO A 40 -5.78 28.38 -38.75
C PRO A 40 -6.75 27.64 -37.83
N ARG A 41 -8.04 27.95 -37.96
CA ARG A 41 -9.19 27.33 -37.24
C ARG A 41 -9.40 25.85 -37.57
N GLY A 42 -8.58 25.23 -38.40
CA GLY A 42 -8.72 23.83 -38.83
C GLY A 42 -8.02 22.79 -37.95
N PHE A 43 -6.98 23.16 -37.20
CA PHE A 43 -6.13 22.18 -36.48
C PHE A 43 -6.79 21.61 -35.23
N PHE A 44 -7.63 22.37 -34.53
CA PHE A 44 -8.32 21.90 -33.31
C PHE A 44 -9.45 20.92 -33.57
N ARG A 45 -10.10 20.97 -34.74
CA ARG A 45 -11.21 20.05 -35.08
C ARG A 45 -10.72 18.66 -35.49
N LEU A 46 -9.54 18.54 -36.04
CA LEU A 46 -8.93 17.24 -36.40
C LEU A 46 -8.46 16.46 -35.19
N TRP A 47 -7.95 17.13 -34.16
CA TRP A 47 -7.51 16.47 -32.92
C TRP A 47 -8.67 15.99 -32.05
N THR A 48 -9.76 16.74 -31.96
CA THR A 48 -10.98 16.29 -31.25
C THR A 48 -11.65 15.11 -31.96
N LEU A 49 -11.67 15.09 -33.31
CA LEU A 49 -12.18 13.92 -34.03
C LEU A 49 -11.32 12.69 -33.87
N ALA A 50 -10.01 12.84 -33.85
CA ALA A 50 -9.06 11.72 -33.65
C ALA A 50 -9.18 11.12 -32.23
N ILE A 51 -9.37 11.94 -31.22
CA ILE A 51 -9.58 11.48 -29.83
C ILE A 51 -10.94 10.79 -29.69
N CYS A 52 -11.99 11.32 -30.30
CA CYS A 52 -13.31 10.67 -30.28
C CYS A 52 -13.31 9.32 -31.02
N ILE A 53 -12.61 9.20 -32.15
CA ILE A 53 -12.48 7.94 -32.88
C ILE A 53 -11.64 6.93 -32.10
N LEU A 54 -10.56 7.35 -31.41
CA LEU A 54 -9.75 6.48 -30.57
C LEU A 54 -10.55 5.93 -29.39
N VAL A 55 -11.39 6.74 -28.75
CA VAL A 55 -12.30 6.32 -27.67
C VAL A 55 -13.36 5.35 -28.20
N LEU A 56 -13.94 5.60 -29.38
CA LEU A 56 -14.92 4.68 -29.97
C LEU A 56 -14.32 3.33 -30.40
N VAL A 57 -13.10 3.31 -30.94
CA VAL A 57 -12.42 2.06 -31.34
C VAL A 57 -12.03 1.22 -30.12
N CYS A 58 -11.64 1.84 -29.00
CA CYS A 58 -11.36 1.13 -27.75
C CYS A 58 -12.59 0.48 -27.12
N THR A 59 -13.81 0.97 -27.38
CA THR A 59 -15.05 0.36 -26.87
C THR A 59 -15.52 -0.87 -27.64
N PHE A 60 -15.04 -1.09 -28.87
CA PHE A 60 -15.43 -2.22 -29.71
C PHE A 60 -14.43 -3.38 -29.75
N LEU A 61 -13.25 -3.24 -29.13
CA LEU A 61 -12.21 -4.29 -29.08
C LEU A 61 -12.01 -4.92 -27.71
N ALA A 62 -13.07 -4.96 -26.89
CA ALA A 62 -13.04 -5.81 -25.72
C ALA A 62 -13.15 -7.28 -26.16
N PRO A 63 -12.13 -8.13 -25.96
CA PRO A 63 -12.28 -9.54 -26.25
C PRO A 63 -13.34 -10.10 -25.32
N GLY A 64 -14.42 -10.63 -25.90
CA GLY A 64 -15.43 -11.35 -25.14
C GLY A 64 -14.80 -12.50 -24.37
N SER A 65 -14.60 -12.34 -23.07
CA SER A 65 -14.23 -13.42 -22.18
C SER A 65 -15.40 -14.40 -22.13
N ARG A 66 -15.18 -15.62 -22.64
CA ARG A 66 -16.10 -16.73 -22.42
C ARG A 66 -16.27 -16.91 -20.91
N ALA A 67 -17.50 -16.73 -20.45
CA ALA A 67 -17.91 -17.11 -19.12
C ALA A 67 -17.73 -18.64 -18.97
N GLN A 68 -16.79 -19.03 -18.09
CA GLN A 68 -16.79 -20.37 -17.51
C GLN A 68 -17.76 -20.36 -16.34
N ASP A 69 -18.51 -21.45 -16.16
CA ASP A 69 -19.53 -21.72 -15.16
C ASP A 69 -19.36 -20.98 -13.82
N GLY A 70 -20.10 -19.92 -13.60
CA GLY A 70 -20.14 -19.23 -12.30
C GLY A 70 -20.67 -17.83 -12.46
N GLY A 71 -21.83 -17.54 -11.89
CA GLY A 71 -22.52 -16.29 -11.66
C GLY A 71 -21.97 -14.98 -12.23
N ASP A 72 -22.74 -13.91 -12.16
CA ASP A 72 -22.30 -12.60 -12.66
C ASP A 72 -21.08 -12.07 -11.89
N PRO A 73 -20.12 -11.41 -12.60
CA PRO A 73 -18.98 -10.76 -11.97
C PRO A 73 -19.42 -9.73 -10.92
N VAL A 74 -18.72 -9.71 -9.80
CA VAL A 74 -18.97 -8.76 -8.71
C VAL A 74 -18.03 -7.58 -8.84
N ALA A 75 -18.60 -6.37 -8.81
CA ALA A 75 -17.85 -5.12 -8.78
C ALA A 75 -18.68 -4.07 -8.03
N VAL A 76 -18.60 -4.10 -6.70
CA VAL A 76 -19.42 -3.25 -5.83
C VAL A 76 -18.54 -2.49 -4.83
N SER A 77 -19.07 -1.37 -4.36
CA SER A 77 -18.47 -0.59 -3.29
C SER A 77 -19.50 -0.40 -2.20
N GLU A 78 -19.10 -0.65 -0.96
CA GLU A 78 -20.00 -0.63 0.19
C GLU A 78 -19.42 0.23 1.32
N ARG A 79 -20.30 0.72 2.18
CA ARG A 79 -19.94 1.36 3.44
C ARG A 79 -20.48 0.52 4.59
N ILE A 80 -19.57 -0.01 5.38
CA ILE A 80 -19.91 -0.86 6.53
C ILE A 80 -19.91 0.00 7.78
N LYS A 81 -21.06 0.05 8.46
CA LYS A 81 -21.16 0.73 9.74
C LYS A 81 -20.42 -0.05 10.81
N VAL A 82 -19.50 0.63 11.48
CA VAL A 82 -18.77 0.16 12.65
C VAL A 82 -19.01 1.12 13.81
N ARG A 83 -18.45 0.86 14.99
CA ARG A 83 -18.60 1.77 16.12
C ARG A 83 -18.07 3.18 15.78
N ASN A 84 -18.98 4.16 15.72
CA ASN A 84 -18.70 5.58 15.47
C ASN A 84 -17.94 5.87 14.16
N ALA A 85 -18.09 5.05 13.14
CA ALA A 85 -17.53 5.28 11.82
C ALA A 85 -18.25 4.45 10.74
N GLU A 86 -17.93 4.75 9.48
CA GLU A 86 -18.27 3.92 8.33
C GLU A 86 -16.99 3.60 7.56
N LEU A 87 -16.74 2.32 7.30
CA LEU A 87 -15.58 1.86 6.56
C LEU A 87 -15.95 1.56 5.12
N TYR A 88 -15.12 2.04 4.21
CA TYR A 88 -15.25 1.78 2.79
C TYR A 88 -14.60 0.44 2.43
N VAL A 89 -15.36 -0.38 1.71
CA VAL A 89 -14.89 -1.65 1.17
C VAL A 89 -15.25 -1.71 -0.31
N GLU A 90 -14.29 -2.01 -1.16
CA GLU A 90 -14.53 -2.32 -2.56
C GLU A 90 -14.39 -3.84 -2.75
N ILE A 91 -15.38 -4.49 -3.38
CA ILE A 91 -15.43 -5.95 -3.53
C ILE A 91 -15.50 -6.27 -5.01
N ARG A 92 -14.56 -7.10 -5.48
CA ARG A 92 -14.44 -7.47 -6.88
C ARG A 92 -14.09 -8.95 -7.03
N GLY A 93 -14.62 -9.58 -8.06
CA GLY A 93 -14.31 -10.98 -8.33
C GLY A 93 -15.19 -11.62 -9.38
N PRO A 94 -14.98 -12.91 -9.71
CA PRO A 94 -15.65 -13.57 -10.82
C PRO A 94 -17.11 -13.91 -10.53
N ALA A 95 -17.44 -14.18 -9.27
CA ALA A 95 -18.80 -14.51 -8.82
C ALA A 95 -18.93 -14.39 -7.31
N ARG A 96 -20.16 -14.21 -6.80
CA ARG A 96 -20.44 -14.22 -5.35
C ARG A 96 -20.06 -15.55 -4.66
N SER A 97 -20.07 -16.66 -5.41
CA SER A 97 -19.69 -17.99 -4.90
C SER A 97 -18.18 -18.16 -4.72
N ALA A 98 -17.35 -17.36 -5.38
CA ALA A 98 -15.88 -17.43 -5.27
C ALA A 98 -15.39 -17.33 -3.82
N PRO A 99 -14.25 -17.94 -3.45
CA PRO A 99 -13.66 -17.78 -2.12
C PRO A 99 -13.39 -16.32 -1.82
N LEU A 100 -13.73 -15.85 -0.60
CA LEU A 100 -13.56 -14.44 -0.23
C LEU A 100 -12.19 -14.23 0.39
N LEU A 101 -11.47 -13.25 -0.13
CA LEU A 101 -10.16 -12.81 0.32
C LEU A 101 -10.26 -11.34 0.78
N LEU A 102 -9.91 -11.05 2.03
CA LEU A 102 -9.88 -9.70 2.58
C LEU A 102 -8.43 -9.21 2.64
N TRP A 103 -8.16 -8.09 1.94
CA TRP A 103 -6.90 -7.38 1.97
C TRP A 103 -6.85 -6.40 3.13
N LEU A 104 -5.85 -6.55 4.02
CA LEU A 104 -5.54 -5.66 5.13
C LEU A 104 -4.27 -4.89 4.80
N HIS A 105 -4.41 -3.61 4.46
CA HIS A 105 -3.30 -2.77 4.03
C HIS A 105 -2.33 -2.40 5.16
N GLY A 106 -1.14 -1.93 4.77
CA GLY A 106 -0.08 -1.48 5.65
C GLY A 106 -0.29 -0.09 6.26
N GLY A 107 0.76 0.44 6.84
CA GLY A 107 0.78 1.75 7.50
C GLY A 107 1.15 1.64 8.98
N PRO A 108 0.25 1.92 9.97
CA PRO A 108 -1.18 2.23 9.84
C PRO A 108 -1.48 3.51 9.04
N GLY A 109 -2.70 3.56 8.48
CA GLY A 109 -3.15 4.73 7.74
C GLY A 109 -2.68 4.83 6.28
N GLY A 110 -1.96 3.83 5.75
CA GLY A 110 -1.46 3.79 4.38
C GLY A 110 -2.43 3.07 3.44
N PRO A 111 -3.35 3.77 2.73
CA PRO A 111 -4.31 3.10 1.86
C PRO A 111 -3.63 2.48 0.64
N GLU A 112 -3.71 1.17 0.51
CA GLU A 112 -3.08 0.42 -0.57
C GLU A 112 -4.08 -0.05 -1.63
N ARG A 113 -5.38 0.15 -1.44
CA ARG A 113 -6.43 -0.32 -2.38
C ARG A 113 -6.12 0.02 -3.85
N PRO A 114 -5.79 1.28 -4.23
CA PRO A 114 -5.48 1.59 -5.62
C PRO A 114 -4.23 0.87 -6.13
N LEU A 115 -3.18 0.78 -5.30
CA LEU A 115 -1.93 0.10 -5.66
C LEU A 115 -2.14 -1.41 -5.79
N PHE A 116 -2.82 -2.01 -4.82
CA PHE A 116 -3.07 -3.44 -4.84
C PHE A 116 -3.92 -3.83 -6.06
N ARG A 117 -4.95 -3.07 -6.38
CA ARG A 117 -5.72 -3.27 -7.61
C ARG A 117 -4.89 -3.09 -8.88
N TYR A 118 -3.99 -2.11 -8.89
CA TYR A 118 -3.13 -1.87 -10.05
C TYR A 118 -2.19 -3.05 -10.33
N PHE A 119 -1.57 -3.61 -9.29
CA PHE A 119 -0.56 -4.66 -9.43
C PHE A 119 -1.14 -6.09 -9.32
N ASN A 120 -2.24 -6.28 -8.60
CA ASN A 120 -2.69 -7.59 -8.15
C ASN A 120 -4.15 -7.92 -8.53
N SER A 121 -4.73 -7.19 -9.49
CA SER A 121 -6.10 -7.46 -9.99
C SER A 121 -6.27 -8.86 -10.59
N ASP A 122 -5.21 -9.58 -10.94
CA ASP A 122 -5.29 -10.98 -11.36
C ASP A 122 -5.89 -11.89 -10.27
N LEU A 123 -5.77 -11.54 -8.99
CA LEU A 123 -6.42 -12.27 -7.90
C LEU A 123 -7.95 -12.21 -7.99
N GLU A 124 -8.51 -11.18 -8.62
CA GLU A 124 -9.96 -11.04 -8.86
C GLU A 124 -10.52 -12.12 -9.81
N ARG A 125 -9.66 -12.86 -10.52
CA ARG A 125 -10.07 -14.02 -11.35
C ARG A 125 -10.29 -15.29 -10.53
N HIS A 126 -9.74 -15.36 -9.32
CA HIS A 126 -9.74 -16.54 -8.46
C HIS A 126 -10.55 -16.35 -7.18
N PHE A 127 -10.68 -15.12 -6.73
CA PHE A 127 -11.26 -14.75 -5.45
C PHE A 127 -12.26 -13.61 -5.58
N LEU A 128 -13.19 -13.59 -4.67
CA LEU A 128 -13.93 -12.38 -4.35
C LEU A 128 -13.03 -11.55 -3.42
N VAL A 129 -12.32 -10.56 -3.98
CA VAL A 129 -11.36 -9.75 -3.23
C VAL A 129 -12.06 -8.54 -2.63
N ALA A 130 -12.00 -8.42 -1.31
CA ALA A 130 -12.48 -7.27 -0.55
C ALA A 130 -11.29 -6.36 -0.19
N TYR A 131 -11.29 -5.15 -0.70
CA TYR A 131 -10.28 -4.12 -0.48
C TYR A 131 -10.80 -3.14 0.57
N LEU A 132 -10.35 -3.30 1.80
CA LEU A 132 -10.77 -2.47 2.93
C LEU A 132 -9.89 -1.22 3.03
N ASP A 133 -10.50 -0.03 3.01
CA ASP A 133 -9.88 1.16 3.56
C ASP A 133 -10.14 1.14 5.08
N GLN A 134 -9.12 0.89 5.91
CA GLN A 134 -9.25 0.80 7.36
C GLN A 134 -9.63 2.16 7.97
N ARG A 135 -10.04 2.19 9.23
CA ARG A 135 -10.35 3.43 9.97
C ARG A 135 -9.22 4.46 9.83
N GLY A 136 -9.59 5.71 9.61
CA GLY A 136 -8.64 6.81 9.52
C GLY A 136 -7.87 6.88 8.20
N THR A 137 -8.28 6.13 7.14
CA THR A 137 -7.55 6.13 5.89
C THR A 137 -8.47 6.10 4.65
N GLY A 138 -7.93 6.55 3.52
CA GLY A 138 -8.60 6.47 2.22
C GLY A 138 -9.99 7.06 2.23
N ARG A 139 -10.97 6.30 1.74
CA ARG A 139 -12.40 6.67 1.75
C ARG A 139 -13.09 6.47 3.11
N SER A 140 -12.39 5.85 4.07
CA SER A 140 -12.84 5.72 5.47
C SER A 140 -12.31 6.85 6.37
N PHE A 141 -11.54 7.79 5.81
CA PHE A 141 -11.02 8.93 6.56
C PHE A 141 -12.13 9.97 6.79
N ASP A 142 -12.30 10.38 8.06
CA ASP A 142 -13.17 11.44 8.49
C ASP A 142 -12.35 12.45 9.30
N ARG A 143 -12.30 13.69 8.82
CA ARG A 143 -11.59 14.81 9.49
C ARG A 143 -12.17 15.20 10.83
N THR A 144 -13.46 14.89 11.05
CA THR A 144 -14.17 15.21 12.29
C THR A 144 -14.05 14.13 13.34
N ALA A 145 -13.52 12.95 12.97
CA ALA A 145 -13.35 11.84 13.88
C ALA A 145 -12.28 12.14 14.95
N ASP A 146 -12.55 11.70 16.18
CA ASP A 146 -11.61 11.81 17.29
C ASP A 146 -10.38 10.91 17.06
N PRO A 147 -9.16 11.46 16.91
CA PRO A 147 -7.94 10.67 16.73
C PRO A 147 -7.64 9.70 17.91
N ALA A 148 -8.15 9.94 19.10
CA ALA A 148 -8.00 9.04 20.24
C ALA A 148 -8.68 7.67 20.04
N ARG A 149 -9.56 7.57 19.04
CA ARG A 149 -10.18 6.29 18.62
C ARG A 149 -9.33 5.48 17.63
N LEU A 150 -8.20 6.01 17.19
CA LEU A 150 -7.24 5.30 16.34
C LEU A 150 -6.32 4.47 17.24
N THR A 151 -6.81 3.30 17.67
CA THR A 151 -6.08 2.35 18.52
C THR A 151 -6.07 0.95 17.88
N VAL A 152 -5.14 0.11 18.29
CA VAL A 152 -5.10 -1.31 17.85
C VAL A 152 -6.42 -2.01 18.19
N ALA A 153 -6.93 -1.81 19.41
CA ALA A 153 -8.18 -2.41 19.86
C ALA A 153 -9.37 -2.00 18.98
N GLN A 154 -9.49 -0.71 18.65
CA GLN A 154 -10.58 -0.25 17.78
C GLN A 154 -10.48 -0.78 16.36
N HIS A 155 -9.26 -0.89 15.79
CA HIS A 155 -9.07 -1.51 14.48
C HIS A 155 -9.44 -2.99 14.47
N LEU A 156 -9.20 -3.72 15.56
CA LEU A 156 -9.62 -5.12 15.71
C LEU A 156 -11.15 -5.26 15.81
N GLU A 157 -11.82 -4.41 16.58
CA GLU A 157 -13.29 -4.37 16.66
C GLU A 157 -13.92 -4.06 15.29
N ASP A 158 -13.32 -3.12 14.56
CA ASP A 158 -13.73 -2.80 13.19
C ASP A 158 -13.55 -3.99 12.26
N LEU A 159 -12.39 -4.65 12.32
CA LEU A 159 -12.09 -5.81 11.50
C LEU A 159 -13.06 -6.96 11.75
N GLU A 160 -13.39 -7.25 13.01
CA GLU A 160 -14.38 -8.25 13.38
C GLU A 160 -15.76 -7.93 12.79
N THR A 161 -16.18 -6.67 12.87
CA THR A 161 -17.44 -6.20 12.28
C THR A 161 -17.45 -6.35 10.76
N VAL A 162 -16.37 -5.96 10.09
CA VAL A 162 -16.20 -6.11 8.63
C VAL A 162 -16.23 -7.57 8.21
N ILE A 163 -15.48 -8.45 8.89
CA ILE A 163 -15.45 -9.89 8.61
C ILE A 163 -16.82 -10.50 8.80
N SER A 164 -17.50 -10.18 9.90
CA SER A 164 -18.86 -10.64 10.18
C SER A 164 -19.86 -10.20 9.11
N TYR A 165 -19.76 -8.95 8.66
CA TYR A 165 -20.58 -8.42 7.56
C TYR A 165 -20.32 -9.18 6.25
N LEU A 166 -19.06 -9.28 5.83
CA LEU A 166 -18.68 -9.93 4.58
C LEU A 166 -19.09 -11.41 4.55
N ARG A 167 -18.89 -12.14 5.65
CA ARG A 167 -19.31 -13.54 5.77
C ARG A 167 -20.81 -13.70 5.56
N ARG A 168 -21.64 -12.86 6.20
CA ARG A 168 -23.10 -12.90 6.02
C ARG A 168 -23.52 -12.47 4.62
N ALA A 169 -23.02 -11.33 4.14
CA ALA A 169 -23.41 -10.76 2.86
C ALA A 169 -23.08 -11.68 1.67
N TYR A 170 -22.00 -12.45 1.76
CA TYR A 170 -21.52 -13.33 0.68
C TYR A 170 -21.66 -14.83 1.01
N ALA A 171 -22.38 -15.18 2.08
CA ALA A 171 -22.63 -16.56 2.53
C ALA A 171 -21.32 -17.38 2.65
N LYS A 172 -20.31 -16.82 3.36
CA LYS A 172 -19.02 -17.50 3.61
C LYS A 172 -18.93 -17.93 5.06
N GLU A 173 -18.61 -19.21 5.28
CA GLU A 173 -18.34 -19.72 6.62
C GLU A 173 -17.03 -19.15 7.17
N LYS A 174 -15.98 -19.17 6.36
CA LYS A 174 -14.66 -18.61 6.66
C LYS A 174 -14.14 -17.78 5.49
N ILE A 175 -13.23 -16.83 5.77
CA ILE A 175 -12.59 -16.02 4.74
C ILE A 175 -11.08 -16.16 4.81
N TYR A 176 -10.40 -15.84 3.70
CA TYR A 176 -8.94 -15.73 3.65
C TYR A 176 -8.52 -14.31 4.01
N LEU A 177 -7.55 -14.17 4.92
CA LEU A 177 -6.96 -12.88 5.26
C LEU A 177 -5.59 -12.75 4.61
N VAL A 178 -5.34 -11.62 3.97
CA VAL A 178 -4.00 -11.24 3.49
C VAL A 178 -3.66 -9.90 4.10
N GLY A 179 -2.71 -9.89 5.02
CA GLY A 179 -2.22 -8.67 5.67
C GLY A 179 -0.85 -8.27 5.13
N HIS A 180 -0.64 -6.97 4.87
CA HIS A 180 0.65 -6.41 4.52
C HIS A 180 1.15 -5.50 5.64
N SER A 181 2.43 -5.66 6.05
CA SER A 181 3.05 -4.78 7.04
C SER A 181 2.18 -4.66 8.32
N TRP A 182 1.72 -3.47 8.69
CA TRP A 182 0.75 -3.24 9.77
C TRP A 182 -0.48 -4.16 9.69
N GLY A 183 -1.02 -4.41 8.50
CA GLY A 183 -2.15 -5.31 8.30
C GLY A 183 -1.91 -6.72 8.81
N THR A 184 -0.65 -7.16 8.95
CA THR A 184 -0.30 -8.46 9.55
C THR A 184 -0.53 -8.48 11.05
N VAL A 185 -0.34 -7.37 11.76
CA VAL A 185 -0.65 -7.26 13.19
C VAL A 185 -2.13 -7.53 13.42
N LEU A 186 -2.98 -6.87 12.64
CA LEU A 186 -4.45 -7.10 12.71
C LEU A 186 -4.80 -8.53 12.35
N GLY A 187 -4.23 -9.06 11.25
CA GLY A 187 -4.48 -10.43 10.80
C GLY A 187 -4.07 -11.49 11.83
N LEU A 188 -2.90 -11.35 12.44
CA LEU A 188 -2.38 -12.27 13.47
C LEU A 188 -3.24 -12.22 14.74
N LEU A 189 -3.55 -11.03 15.25
CA LEU A 189 -4.38 -10.87 16.45
C LEU A 189 -5.79 -11.36 16.23
N HIS A 190 -6.41 -11.06 15.08
CA HIS A 190 -7.76 -11.54 14.75
C HIS A 190 -7.79 -13.05 14.57
N ALA A 191 -6.84 -13.64 13.81
CA ALA A 191 -6.80 -15.09 13.59
C ALA A 191 -6.55 -15.87 14.88
N LYS A 192 -5.85 -15.27 15.87
CA LYS A 192 -5.71 -15.86 17.21
C LYS A 192 -7.02 -15.81 18.00
N ALA A 193 -7.73 -14.68 17.96
CA ALA A 193 -8.94 -14.47 18.74
C ALA A 193 -10.18 -15.15 18.13
N HIS A 194 -10.27 -15.23 16.80
CA HIS A 194 -11.43 -15.67 16.03
C HIS A 194 -11.06 -16.69 14.92
N PRO A 195 -10.42 -17.84 15.26
CA PRO A 195 -9.98 -18.83 14.27
C PRO A 195 -11.14 -19.46 13.49
N GLU A 196 -12.36 -19.43 14.05
CA GLU A 196 -13.58 -19.92 13.41
C GLU A 196 -14.04 -19.06 12.23
N THR A 197 -13.51 -17.85 12.07
CA THR A 197 -13.87 -16.94 10.98
C THR A 197 -12.85 -16.94 9.83
N VAL A 198 -11.67 -17.50 10.08
CA VAL A 198 -10.50 -17.43 9.18
C VAL A 198 -10.20 -18.80 8.57
N ALA A 199 -10.19 -18.88 7.25
CA ALA A 199 -9.80 -20.09 6.52
C ALA A 199 -8.26 -20.26 6.47
N ALA A 200 -7.55 -19.16 6.28
CA ALA A 200 -6.10 -19.06 6.39
C ALA A 200 -5.66 -17.59 6.45
N LEU A 201 -4.45 -17.37 6.96
CA LEU A 201 -3.80 -16.06 7.03
C LEU A 201 -2.52 -16.04 6.18
N ILE A 202 -2.38 -15.06 5.30
CA ILE A 202 -1.14 -14.75 4.58
C ILE A 202 -0.58 -13.45 5.17
N CYS A 203 0.61 -13.53 5.76
CA CYS A 203 1.34 -12.41 6.32
C CYS A 203 2.42 -11.96 5.33
N VAL A 204 2.28 -10.78 4.74
CA VAL A 204 3.21 -10.20 3.78
C VAL A 204 4.06 -9.16 4.49
N ALA A 205 5.39 -9.33 4.47
CA ALA A 205 6.32 -8.45 5.19
C ALA A 205 5.85 -8.16 6.62
N PRO A 206 5.65 -9.21 7.48
CA PRO A 206 4.98 -9.07 8.75
C PRO A 206 5.78 -8.24 9.75
N VAL A 207 5.08 -7.36 10.44
CA VAL A 207 5.59 -6.65 11.61
C VAL A 207 5.67 -7.62 12.78
N VAL A 208 6.87 -7.74 13.37
CA VAL A 208 7.10 -8.54 14.58
C VAL A 208 7.19 -7.66 15.83
N SER A 209 7.99 -6.61 15.77
CA SER A 209 8.14 -5.63 16.85
C SER A 209 8.52 -4.28 16.27
N PHE A 210 7.70 -3.26 16.49
CA PHE A 210 7.97 -1.90 16.01
C PHE A 210 9.26 -1.30 16.56
N SER A 211 9.62 -1.64 17.78
CA SER A 211 10.89 -1.17 18.39
C SER A 211 12.11 -1.88 17.80
N ASP A 212 12.04 -3.21 17.62
CA ASP A 212 13.17 -3.97 17.11
C ASP A 212 13.42 -3.72 15.61
N GLN A 213 12.36 -3.57 14.81
CA GLN A 213 12.53 -3.24 13.39
C GLN A 213 13.23 -1.89 13.19
N GLN A 214 12.93 -0.87 14.01
CA GLN A 214 13.62 0.42 13.96
C GLN A 214 15.12 0.26 14.29
N ARG A 215 15.47 -0.51 15.35
CA ARG A 215 16.87 -0.77 15.71
C ARG A 215 17.63 -1.48 14.59
N ARG A 216 17.00 -2.45 13.94
CA ARG A 216 17.60 -3.21 12.84
C ARG A 216 17.74 -2.38 11.57
N ALA A 217 16.75 -1.54 11.23
CA ALA A 217 16.83 -0.60 10.12
C ALA A 217 17.96 0.42 10.35
N TYR A 218 18.05 0.99 11.56
CA TYR A 218 19.14 1.91 11.92
C TYR A 218 20.52 1.27 11.80
N ALA A 219 20.68 0.05 12.34
CA ALA A 219 21.94 -0.68 12.25
C ALA A 219 22.34 -1.00 10.80
N PHE A 220 21.36 -1.37 9.96
CA PHE A 220 21.56 -1.58 8.52
C PHE A 220 21.99 -0.30 7.83
N ASP A 221 21.30 0.81 8.06
CA ASP A 221 21.57 2.11 7.44
C ASP A 221 22.95 2.63 7.85
N LEU A 222 23.32 2.45 9.12
CA LEU A 222 24.64 2.83 9.64
C LEU A 222 25.78 2.00 8.98
N ALA A 223 25.56 0.69 8.84
CA ALA A 223 26.54 -0.20 8.19
C ALA A 223 26.68 0.15 6.70
N GLU A 224 25.57 0.41 6.00
CA GLU A 224 25.58 0.73 4.58
C GLU A 224 26.20 2.11 4.29
N ALA A 225 25.91 3.13 5.12
CA ALA A 225 26.53 4.44 5.03
C ALA A 225 28.06 4.37 5.24
N LYS A 226 28.51 3.58 6.22
CA LYS A 226 29.95 3.32 6.44
C LYS A 226 30.59 2.63 5.24
N ARG A 227 29.94 1.58 4.71
CA ARG A 227 30.46 0.83 3.56
C ARG A 227 30.60 1.69 2.31
N ARG A 228 29.70 2.67 2.12
CA ARG A 228 29.71 3.61 0.98
C ARG A 228 30.55 4.86 1.21
N GLY A 229 31.05 5.08 2.44
CA GLY A 229 31.79 6.29 2.80
C GLY A 229 30.94 7.57 2.82
N GLU A 230 29.64 7.45 3.06
CA GLU A 230 28.67 8.54 3.04
C GLU A 230 28.67 9.32 4.36
N THR A 231 29.65 10.22 4.54
CA THR A 231 29.80 11.01 5.77
C THR A 231 28.57 11.86 6.12
N GLY A 232 27.87 12.40 5.11
CA GLY A 232 26.62 13.15 5.30
C GLY A 232 25.50 12.30 5.91
N THR A 233 25.31 11.05 5.42
CA THR A 233 24.31 10.12 5.98
C THR A 233 24.70 9.66 7.38
N LEU A 234 25.99 9.45 7.64
CA LEU A 234 26.47 9.11 8.99
C LEU A 234 26.15 10.24 9.99
N GLU A 235 26.31 11.49 9.58
CA GLU A 235 25.97 12.64 10.42
C GLU A 235 24.44 12.79 10.59
N GLU A 236 23.63 12.49 9.53
CA GLU A 236 22.16 12.44 9.61
C GLU A 236 21.72 11.40 10.64
N LEU A 237 22.26 10.17 10.59
CA LEU A 237 21.97 9.09 11.55
C LEU A 237 22.42 9.46 12.97
N ARG A 238 23.59 10.08 13.14
CA ARG A 238 24.08 10.54 14.45
C ARG A 238 23.16 11.57 15.09
N LYS A 239 22.66 12.53 14.30
CA LYS A 239 21.69 13.54 14.77
C LYS A 239 20.32 12.94 15.08
N LEU A 240 19.90 11.94 14.34
CA LEU A 240 18.66 11.22 14.58
C LEU A 240 18.68 10.50 15.92
N GLY A 241 19.85 9.98 16.31
CA GLY A 241 20.07 9.17 17.51
C GLY A 241 19.62 7.72 17.33
N GLU A 242 19.81 6.91 18.38
CA GLU A 242 19.42 5.51 18.36
C GLU A 242 17.92 5.31 18.61
N PRO A 243 17.27 4.34 17.91
CA PRO A 243 15.86 4.00 18.17
C PRO A 243 15.71 3.15 19.46
N PRO A 244 14.47 2.97 19.98
CA PRO A 244 13.21 3.34 19.34
C PRO A 244 12.90 4.84 19.42
N TYR A 245 12.27 5.36 18.37
CA TYR A 245 11.96 6.79 18.30
C TYR A 245 10.59 7.09 18.88
N GLU A 246 10.51 8.13 19.70
CA GLU A 246 9.28 8.61 20.34
C GLU A 246 8.36 9.37 19.38
N THR A 247 8.86 9.79 18.21
CA THR A 247 8.09 10.60 17.25
C THR A 247 8.05 9.97 15.87
N VAL A 248 6.92 10.08 15.22
CA VAL A 248 6.71 9.63 13.82
C VAL A 248 7.69 10.32 12.86
N ASP A 249 8.06 11.58 13.10
CA ASP A 249 8.97 12.33 12.22
C ASP A 249 10.37 11.70 12.21
N LYS A 250 10.86 11.19 13.34
CA LYS A 250 12.13 10.45 13.41
C LYS A 250 12.02 9.08 12.73
N VAL A 251 10.92 8.35 12.91
CA VAL A 251 10.67 7.09 12.19
C VAL A 251 10.68 7.34 10.68
N ASN A 252 10.02 8.39 10.24
CA ASN A 252 9.98 8.78 8.83
C ASN A 252 11.36 9.21 8.30
N ALA A 253 12.20 9.81 9.13
CA ALA A 253 13.56 10.15 8.78
C ALA A 253 14.41 8.89 8.56
N LEU A 254 14.33 7.91 9.46
CA LEU A 254 14.99 6.62 9.29
C LEU A 254 14.51 5.90 8.03
N GLU A 255 13.19 5.78 7.85
CA GLU A 255 12.62 5.13 6.66
C GLU A 255 13.11 5.75 5.34
N ARG A 256 13.31 7.09 5.30
CA ARG A 256 13.90 7.75 4.12
C ARG A 256 15.31 7.26 3.82
N ILE A 257 16.12 7.02 4.83
CA ILE A 257 17.48 6.50 4.67
C ILE A 257 17.40 5.04 4.19
N THR A 258 16.63 4.21 4.88
CA THR A 258 16.39 2.80 4.51
C THR A 258 15.89 2.66 3.08
N THR A 259 14.99 3.57 2.64
CA THR A 259 14.48 3.60 1.25
C THR A 259 15.58 3.91 0.24
N ARG A 260 16.50 4.86 0.54
CA ARG A 260 17.65 5.17 -0.33
C ARG A 260 18.57 3.96 -0.54
N TYR A 261 18.62 3.07 0.42
CA TYR A 261 19.45 1.86 0.39
C TYR A 261 18.70 0.61 -0.12
N GLY A 262 17.46 0.78 -0.65
CA GLY A 262 16.68 -0.30 -1.24
C GLY A 262 16.01 -1.24 -0.22
N GLY A 263 15.92 -0.82 1.05
CA GLY A 263 15.34 -1.64 2.11
C GLY A 263 13.81 -1.56 2.21
N VAL A 264 13.16 -0.68 1.43
CA VAL A 264 11.68 -0.55 1.37
C VAL A 264 11.14 -0.94 0.01
N ASP A 265 11.67 -0.39 -1.07
CA ASP A 265 11.40 -0.80 -2.46
C ASP A 265 12.67 -1.46 -3.01
N PHE A 266 12.54 -2.60 -3.68
CA PHE A 266 13.69 -3.30 -4.27
C PHE A 266 14.30 -2.50 -5.42
N GLU A 267 13.47 -1.99 -6.32
CA GLU A 267 13.87 -1.09 -7.39
C GLU A 267 13.15 0.26 -7.25
N PRO A 268 13.84 1.39 -7.52
CA PRO A 268 13.20 2.70 -7.51
C PRO A 268 12.04 2.73 -8.52
N ARG A 269 10.85 3.09 -8.06
CA ARG A 269 9.67 3.19 -8.92
C ARG A 269 9.30 4.64 -9.18
N ASN A 270 8.86 4.91 -10.40
CA ASN A 270 8.24 6.21 -10.70
C ASN A 270 6.83 6.26 -10.10
N ARG A 271 6.76 6.63 -8.82
CA ARG A 271 5.51 6.72 -8.04
C ARG A 271 4.53 7.73 -8.64
N THR A 272 5.03 8.80 -9.28
CA THR A 272 4.19 9.78 -10.00
C THR A 272 3.45 9.10 -11.15
N ALA A 273 4.16 8.32 -11.95
CA ALA A 273 3.55 7.59 -13.05
C ALA A 273 2.48 6.61 -12.55
N ILE A 274 2.74 5.90 -11.44
CA ILE A 274 1.77 4.96 -10.83
C ILE A 274 0.51 5.69 -10.39
N VAL A 275 0.64 6.84 -9.72
CA VAL A 275 -0.53 7.64 -9.27
C VAL A 275 -1.32 8.15 -10.48
N VAL A 276 -0.64 8.71 -11.48
CA VAL A 276 -1.28 9.20 -12.71
C VAL A 276 -2.02 8.07 -13.43
N HIS A 277 -1.38 6.93 -13.63
CA HIS A 277 -2.02 5.75 -14.22
C HIS A 277 -3.19 5.25 -13.36
N GLY A 278 -3.04 5.21 -12.03
CA GLY A 278 -4.10 4.81 -11.11
C GLY A 278 -5.35 5.69 -11.25
N VAL A 279 -5.17 7.01 -11.38
CA VAL A 279 -6.28 7.95 -11.61
C VAL A 279 -6.88 7.75 -13.01
N LEU A 280 -6.06 7.63 -14.05
CA LEU A 280 -6.53 7.41 -15.43
C LEU A 280 -7.31 6.09 -15.58
N LEU A 281 -6.93 5.06 -14.84
CA LEU A 281 -7.61 3.76 -14.81
C LEU A 281 -8.82 3.71 -13.86
N GLY A 282 -9.17 4.83 -13.22
CA GLY A 282 -10.29 4.88 -12.27
C GLY A 282 -10.08 4.09 -10.98
N LEU A 283 -8.84 3.76 -10.63
CA LEU A 283 -8.51 3.04 -9.39
C LEU A 283 -8.55 3.94 -8.16
N ALA A 284 -8.30 5.23 -8.37
CA ALA A 284 -8.44 6.28 -7.39
C ALA A 284 -9.00 7.54 -8.05
N THR A 285 -9.56 8.45 -7.26
CA THR A 285 -9.99 9.77 -7.71
C THR A 285 -9.11 10.86 -7.09
N LEU A 286 -9.00 12.01 -7.74
CA LEU A 286 -8.26 13.15 -7.19
C LEU A 286 -8.80 13.60 -5.83
N TRP A 287 -10.08 13.40 -5.60
CA TRP A 287 -10.76 13.76 -4.34
C TRP A 287 -10.36 12.86 -3.16
N GLU A 288 -9.82 11.67 -3.40
CA GLU A 288 -9.34 10.75 -2.37
C GLU A 288 -7.94 11.14 -1.85
N ILE A 289 -7.15 11.87 -2.65
CA ILE A 289 -5.75 12.19 -2.33
C ILE A 289 -5.60 12.92 -0.99
N PRO A 290 -6.41 13.95 -0.65
CA PRO A 290 -6.32 14.58 0.66
C PRO A 290 -6.55 13.60 1.82
N GLY A 291 -7.55 12.72 1.70
CA GLY A 291 -7.84 11.67 2.69
C GLY A 291 -6.69 10.66 2.84
N PHE A 292 -6.00 10.33 1.75
CA PHE A 292 -4.82 9.46 1.78
C PHE A 292 -3.66 10.11 2.55
N ILE A 293 -3.40 11.40 2.29
CA ILE A 293 -2.27 12.12 2.89
C ILE A 293 -2.53 12.43 4.37
N GLU A 294 -3.65 13.05 4.65
CA GLU A 294 -4.00 13.50 5.99
C GLU A 294 -4.31 12.31 6.91
N GLY A 295 -5.05 11.31 6.39
CA GLY A 295 -5.36 10.10 7.13
C GLY A 295 -4.11 9.33 7.55
N LEU A 296 -3.12 9.20 6.66
CA LEU A 296 -1.83 8.59 7.02
C LEU A 296 -1.16 9.32 8.18
N HIS A 297 -1.05 10.66 8.10
CA HIS A 297 -0.37 11.45 9.14
C HIS A 297 -1.10 11.40 10.48
N VAL A 298 -2.43 11.55 10.47
CA VAL A 298 -3.24 11.52 11.68
C VAL A 298 -3.16 10.13 12.34
N THR A 299 -3.34 9.06 11.55
CA THR A 299 -3.34 7.69 12.07
C THR A 299 -1.98 7.29 12.62
N GLN A 300 -0.89 7.58 11.89
CA GLN A 300 0.46 7.27 12.37
C GLN A 300 0.77 7.99 13.69
N ARG A 301 0.44 9.28 13.82
CA ARG A 301 0.69 10.04 15.05
C ARG A 301 -0.14 9.53 16.22
N ALA A 302 -1.42 9.27 15.99
CA ALA A 302 -2.31 8.80 17.05
C ALA A 302 -1.90 7.43 17.61
N MET A 303 -1.47 6.52 16.73
CA MET A 303 -1.14 5.13 17.11
C MET A 303 0.32 4.94 17.52
N HIS A 304 1.21 5.90 17.28
CA HIS A 304 2.66 5.70 17.40
C HIS A 304 3.10 5.16 18.76
N ALA A 305 2.63 5.76 19.85
CA ALA A 305 3.01 5.35 21.21
C ALA A 305 2.58 3.90 21.51
N GLU A 306 1.35 3.52 21.12
CA GLU A 306 0.84 2.17 21.30
C GLU A 306 1.64 1.16 20.47
N LEU A 307 1.99 1.50 19.22
CA LEU A 307 2.73 0.62 18.32
C LEU A 307 4.13 0.29 18.83
N LEU A 308 4.81 1.19 19.53
CA LEU A 308 6.11 0.89 20.14
C LEU A 308 6.06 -0.27 21.14
N GLY A 309 4.89 -0.53 21.74
CA GLY A 309 4.64 -1.65 22.64
C GLY A 309 4.27 -2.97 21.93
N VAL A 310 4.04 -2.95 20.61
CA VAL A 310 3.65 -4.15 19.86
C VAL A 310 4.83 -5.08 19.67
N ASP A 311 4.69 -6.33 20.19
CA ASP A 311 5.63 -7.44 19.99
C ASP A 311 4.83 -8.74 19.77
N MET A 312 4.75 -9.20 18.54
CA MET A 312 3.98 -10.37 18.14
C MET A 312 4.53 -11.67 18.74
N ARG A 313 5.82 -11.75 19.08
CA ARG A 313 6.41 -12.90 19.75
C ARG A 313 5.77 -13.17 21.13
N LYS A 314 5.34 -12.08 21.80
CA LYS A 314 4.67 -12.15 23.10
C LYS A 314 3.17 -12.30 22.97
N GLN A 315 2.57 -11.71 21.93
CA GLN A 315 1.14 -11.62 21.76
C GLN A 315 0.54 -12.83 21.04
N VAL A 316 1.27 -13.42 20.06
CA VAL A 316 0.79 -14.53 19.23
C VAL A 316 1.90 -15.59 19.11
N SER A 317 1.88 -16.61 19.98
CA SER A 317 2.82 -17.73 19.96
C SER A 317 2.29 -18.96 19.21
N ALA A 318 0.98 -19.01 18.93
CA ALA A 318 0.34 -20.06 18.18
C ALA A 318 -0.92 -19.54 17.48
N LEU A 319 -1.27 -20.17 16.35
CA LEU A 319 -2.51 -19.99 15.60
C LEU A 319 -3.17 -21.35 15.41
N GLU A 320 -4.51 -21.37 15.34
CA GLU A 320 -5.31 -22.55 15.05
C GLU A 320 -5.68 -22.69 13.56
N VAL A 321 -5.23 -21.73 12.75
CA VAL A 321 -5.47 -21.67 11.31
C VAL A 321 -4.18 -21.83 10.51
N PRO A 322 -4.24 -22.36 9.28
CA PRO A 322 -3.11 -22.34 8.36
C PRO A 322 -2.59 -20.92 8.14
N PHE A 323 -1.26 -20.76 8.10
CA PHE A 323 -0.68 -19.46 7.82
C PHE A 323 0.57 -19.52 6.94
N PHE A 324 0.79 -18.44 6.20
CA PHE A 324 1.88 -18.30 5.24
C PHE A 324 2.61 -16.97 5.48
N PHE A 325 3.93 -16.99 5.47
CA PHE A 325 4.75 -15.78 5.50
C PHE A 325 5.37 -15.53 4.12
N PHE A 326 5.17 -14.33 3.59
CA PHE A 326 5.73 -13.87 2.32
C PHE A 326 6.74 -12.78 2.62
N LEU A 327 8.02 -13.10 2.46
CA LEU A 327 9.14 -12.25 2.89
C LEU A 327 9.97 -11.79 1.70
N GLY A 328 10.16 -10.48 1.56
CA GLY A 328 11.12 -9.93 0.62
C GLY A 328 12.55 -10.08 1.14
N ARG A 329 13.46 -10.62 0.30
CA ARG A 329 14.86 -10.89 0.68
C ARG A 329 15.59 -9.62 1.15
N HIS A 330 15.21 -8.49 0.59
CA HIS A 330 15.85 -7.19 0.81
C HIS A 330 15.09 -6.29 1.79
N ASP A 331 14.02 -6.80 2.45
CA ASP A 331 13.27 -6.00 3.43
C ASP A 331 14.14 -5.67 4.65
N ARG A 332 14.37 -4.37 4.83
CA ARG A 332 15.07 -3.77 5.97
C ARG A 332 14.16 -2.82 6.75
N HIS A 333 12.93 -2.66 6.29
CA HIS A 333 11.94 -1.81 6.96
C HIS A 333 11.35 -2.50 8.19
N VAL A 334 10.82 -3.74 8.00
CA VAL A 334 10.38 -4.59 9.13
C VAL A 334 11.38 -5.68 9.47
N ASP A 335 12.46 -5.79 8.72
CA ASP A 335 13.53 -6.78 8.79
C ASP A 335 13.04 -8.23 8.55
N ALA A 336 13.24 -8.69 7.31
CA ALA A 336 12.85 -10.05 6.91
C ALA A 336 13.45 -11.16 7.77
N LYS A 337 14.67 -10.95 8.33
CA LYS A 337 15.30 -11.92 9.22
C LYS A 337 14.59 -12.01 10.57
N LEU A 338 14.12 -10.87 11.10
CA LEU A 338 13.30 -10.86 12.31
C LEU A 338 11.99 -11.60 12.08
N ALA A 339 11.34 -11.35 10.94
CA ALA A 339 10.11 -12.03 10.55
C ALA A 339 10.32 -13.54 10.37
N ALA A 340 11.40 -13.97 9.72
CA ALA A 340 11.74 -15.39 9.56
C ALA A 340 12.00 -16.06 10.92
N SER A 341 12.72 -15.39 11.83
CA SER A 341 12.95 -15.93 13.19
C SER A 341 11.64 -16.09 13.98
N TYR A 342 10.70 -15.16 13.82
CA TYR A 342 9.37 -15.29 14.43
C TYR A 342 8.57 -16.44 13.80
N PHE A 343 8.62 -16.60 12.48
CA PHE A 343 7.98 -17.73 11.80
C PHE A 343 8.43 -19.07 12.35
N GLU A 344 9.72 -19.26 12.64
CA GLU A 344 10.22 -20.52 13.21
C GLU A 344 9.58 -20.85 14.56
N THR A 345 9.35 -19.86 15.39
CA THR A 345 8.79 -20.04 16.75
C THR A 345 7.26 -20.06 16.79
N LEU A 346 6.59 -19.47 15.80
CA LEU A 346 5.13 -19.43 15.71
C LEU A 346 4.58 -20.82 15.36
N ARG A 347 3.72 -21.37 16.21
CA ARG A 347 3.12 -22.70 16.04
C ARG A 347 1.80 -22.60 15.28
N GLY A 348 1.44 -23.68 14.56
CA GLY A 348 0.15 -23.78 13.89
C GLY A 348 -0.02 -25.10 13.14
N PRO A 349 -1.25 -25.39 12.65
CA PRO A 349 -1.57 -26.65 11.99
C PRO A 349 -0.85 -26.83 10.64
N MET A 350 -0.61 -25.73 9.97
CA MET A 350 0.15 -25.66 8.72
C MET A 350 0.80 -24.29 8.62
N LYS A 351 2.12 -24.28 8.40
CA LYS A 351 2.87 -23.04 8.16
C LYS A 351 3.82 -23.20 6.99
N VAL A 352 3.90 -22.19 6.13
CA VAL A 352 4.81 -22.16 4.99
C VAL A 352 5.40 -20.76 4.85
N LEU A 353 6.72 -20.70 4.58
CA LEU A 353 7.43 -19.46 4.33
C LEU A 353 7.87 -19.40 2.87
N HIS A 354 7.55 -18.31 2.20
CA HIS A 354 7.97 -18.03 0.83
C HIS A 354 8.90 -16.81 0.82
N TRP A 355 10.06 -16.98 0.20
CA TRP A 355 10.97 -15.89 -0.08
C TRP A 355 10.73 -15.31 -1.47
N PHE A 356 10.79 -13.99 -1.57
CA PHE A 356 10.73 -13.21 -2.79
C PHE A 356 12.10 -12.57 -2.99
N GLU A 357 12.85 -13.10 -3.94
CA GLU A 357 14.27 -12.82 -4.08
C GLU A 357 14.57 -11.42 -4.62
N ARG A 358 13.62 -10.82 -5.35
CA ARG A 358 13.72 -9.50 -5.95
C ARG A 358 12.73 -8.51 -5.30
N SER A 359 12.46 -8.70 -4.01
CA SER A 359 11.55 -7.85 -3.25
C SER A 359 12.21 -7.34 -1.97
N ALA A 360 11.84 -6.12 -1.58
CA ALA A 360 12.07 -5.57 -0.26
C ALA A 360 10.75 -5.62 0.54
N HIS A 361 10.34 -4.52 1.18
CA HIS A 361 9.11 -4.48 1.99
C HIS A 361 7.83 -4.65 1.14
N ASN A 362 7.85 -4.12 -0.06
CA ASN A 362 6.68 -4.03 -0.94
C ASN A 362 6.52 -5.25 -1.86
N VAL A 363 6.59 -6.47 -1.31
CA VAL A 363 6.47 -7.76 -2.03
C VAL A 363 5.30 -7.79 -3.04
N PRO A 364 4.07 -7.36 -2.70
CA PRO A 364 2.94 -7.42 -3.63
C PRO A 364 3.12 -6.53 -4.87
N PHE A 365 4.04 -5.56 -4.79
CA PHE A 365 4.30 -4.60 -5.86
C PHE A 365 5.63 -4.85 -6.54
N ASP A 366 6.64 -5.37 -5.83
CA ASP A 366 7.97 -5.68 -6.36
C ASP A 366 7.93 -6.89 -7.30
N GLU A 367 7.28 -7.98 -6.87
CA GLU A 367 7.13 -9.22 -7.65
C GLU A 367 5.66 -9.60 -7.80
N ALA A 368 4.82 -8.68 -8.29
CA ALA A 368 3.36 -8.78 -8.30
C ALA A 368 2.84 -10.09 -8.93
N ARG A 369 3.39 -10.53 -10.08
CA ARG A 369 2.98 -11.76 -10.72
C ARG A 369 3.27 -12.99 -9.84
N LEU A 370 4.49 -13.10 -9.30
CA LEU A 370 4.88 -14.20 -8.42
C LEU A 370 4.07 -14.16 -7.13
N PHE A 371 3.80 -12.97 -6.59
CA PHE A 371 2.93 -12.80 -5.41
C PHE A 371 1.54 -13.37 -5.66
N ASN A 372 0.88 -13.02 -6.77
CA ASN A 372 -0.44 -13.52 -7.13
C ASN A 372 -0.44 -15.05 -7.28
N GLU A 373 0.55 -15.59 -7.98
CA GLU A 373 0.73 -17.05 -8.14
C GLU A 373 0.87 -17.74 -6.77
N ARG A 374 1.68 -17.20 -5.85
CA ARG A 374 1.90 -17.76 -4.52
C ARG A 374 0.66 -17.67 -3.61
N VAL A 375 -0.11 -16.59 -3.69
CA VAL A 375 -1.41 -16.49 -2.98
C VAL A 375 -2.35 -17.62 -3.42
N VAL A 376 -2.53 -17.79 -4.74
CA VAL A 376 -3.40 -18.85 -5.28
C VAL A 376 -2.91 -20.24 -4.87
N GLN A 377 -1.62 -20.55 -5.04
CA GLN A 377 -1.01 -21.83 -4.67
C GLN A 377 -1.14 -22.13 -3.17
N SER A 378 -0.91 -21.13 -2.31
CA SER A 378 -1.03 -21.28 -0.86
C SER A 378 -2.45 -21.68 -0.46
N ILE A 379 -3.45 -21.02 -1.02
CA ILE A 379 -4.86 -21.32 -0.74
C ILE A 379 -5.28 -22.70 -1.30
N GLN A 380 -4.81 -23.06 -2.50
CA GLN A 380 -5.07 -24.38 -3.08
C GLN A 380 -4.45 -25.53 -2.27
N SER A 381 -3.25 -25.31 -1.70
CA SER A 381 -2.57 -26.32 -0.89
C SER A 381 -3.33 -26.71 0.39
N ILE A 382 -4.12 -25.79 0.95
CA ILE A 382 -4.98 -26.08 2.11
C ILE A 382 -6.10 -27.03 1.72
N LYS A 383 -6.77 -26.77 0.57
CA LYS A 383 -7.88 -27.63 0.09
C LYS A 383 -7.41 -29.05 -0.21
N ALA A 384 -6.22 -29.19 -0.81
CA ALA A 384 -5.64 -30.49 -1.11
C ALA A 384 -5.38 -31.34 0.15
N ARG A 385 -4.97 -30.71 1.27
CA ARG A 385 -4.75 -31.40 2.54
C ARG A 385 -6.03 -31.75 3.29
N SER A 386 -7.08 -30.94 3.15
CA SER A 386 -8.37 -31.22 3.79
C SER A 386 -9.13 -32.35 3.07
N ALA A 387 -8.73 -32.76 1.87
CA ALA A 387 -9.31 -33.84 1.09
C ALA A 387 -8.59 -35.20 1.29
N GLN A 388 -7.46 -35.20 1.99
CA GLN A 388 -6.72 -36.39 2.42
C GLN A 388 -7.08 -36.79 3.86
#